data_8e278d0adad6a904050b41b1f8663d60
#
_entry.id   8e278d0adad6a904050b41b1f8663d60
#
_cell.length_a   1.000
_cell.length_b   1.000
_cell.length_c   1.000
_cell.angle_alpha   90.00
_cell.angle_beta   90.00
_cell.angle_gamma   90.00
#
_symmetry.space_group_name_H-M   'P 1'
#
loop_
_entity.id
_entity.type
_entity.pdbx_description
1 polymer ?
#
loop_
_entity_poly.entity_id
_entity_poly.type
_entity_poly.pdbx_seq_one_letter_code
_entity_poly.pdbx_strand_id
1 'polypeptide(L)'
;MDFSAGVAISLHLFLNGDYNPLHPYARVEADMMAAGIYLNSESTLSTYISKDFELVDDYELEVGAVTGYSDAKIMPFIRVKKDNFFIAPVQETWHGKKNYGIIVGYQF
;
A
#
# COMPACT_ATOMS: atom_id res chain seq x y z
N MET A 1 -7.49 9.70 18.12
CA MET A 1 -6.87 9.75 16.79
C MET A 1 -5.38 9.52 16.94
N ASP A 2 -4.85 8.57 16.22
CA ASP A 2 -3.45 8.21 16.31
C ASP A 2 -2.71 8.66 15.05
N PHE A 3 -1.55 9.26 15.26
CA PHE A 3 -0.67 9.70 14.20
C PHE A 3 0.57 8.82 14.16
N SER A 4 0.98 8.41 12.96
CA SER A 4 2.24 7.70 12.77
C SER A 4 2.95 8.22 11.52
N ALA A 5 4.27 8.13 11.55
CA ALA A 5 5.12 8.48 10.41
C ALA A 5 6.36 7.62 10.44
N GLY A 6 6.90 7.31 9.29
CA GLY A 6 8.08 6.47 9.21
C GLY A 6 8.42 6.13 7.77
N VAL A 7 9.06 4.98 7.62
CA VAL A 7 9.46 4.46 6.31
C VAL A 7 8.98 3.03 6.19
N ALA A 8 8.36 2.69 5.06
CA ALA A 8 8.08 1.31 4.69
C ALA A 8 9.07 0.87 3.62
N ILE A 9 9.42 -0.41 3.64
CA ILE A 9 10.24 -1.06 2.62
C ILE A 9 9.39 -2.14 1.96
N SER A 10 9.43 -2.25 0.64
CA SER A 10 8.67 -3.25 -0.08
C SER A 10 9.49 -3.98 -1.12
N LEU A 11 9.10 -5.23 -1.39
CA LEU A 11 9.59 -6.04 -2.50
C LEU A 11 8.44 -6.26 -3.47
N HIS A 12 8.71 -6.03 -4.74
CA HIS A 12 7.73 -6.19 -5.82
C HIS A 12 8.03 -7.48 -6.56
N LEU A 13 7.16 -8.49 -6.40
CA LEU A 13 7.34 -9.83 -6.95
C LEU A 13 6.46 -10.02 -8.18
N PHE A 14 6.99 -10.70 -9.19
CA PHE A 14 6.28 -11.04 -10.43
C PHE A 14 5.88 -9.82 -11.28
N LEU A 15 6.55 -8.69 -11.08
CA LEU A 15 6.35 -7.46 -11.84
C LEU A 15 7.56 -7.19 -12.73
N ASN A 16 7.34 -6.46 -13.84
CA ASN A 16 8.37 -6.19 -14.84
C ASN A 16 9.03 -4.83 -14.66
N GLY A 17 8.39 -3.88 -13.99
CA GLY A 17 8.92 -2.53 -13.83
C GLY A 17 9.95 -2.42 -12.71
N ASP A 18 10.76 -1.35 -12.76
CA ASP A 18 11.66 -0.97 -11.69
C ASP A 18 10.89 -0.08 -10.72
N TYR A 19 10.64 -0.59 -9.53
CA TYR A 19 9.85 0.13 -8.52
C TYR A 19 10.71 0.57 -7.36
N ASN A 20 10.41 1.77 -6.85
CA ASN A 20 11.05 2.30 -5.65
C ASN A 20 10.66 1.43 -4.44
N PRO A 21 11.64 0.84 -3.72
CA PRO A 21 11.34 0.00 -2.56
C PRO A 21 11.16 0.78 -1.26
N LEU A 22 11.46 2.08 -1.23
CA LEU A 22 11.39 2.90 -0.02
C LEU A 22 10.19 3.83 -0.07
N HIS A 23 9.36 3.80 0.99
CA HIS A 23 8.12 4.54 1.06
C HIS A 23 8.02 5.33 2.36
N PRO A 24 8.58 6.56 2.43
CA PRO A 24 8.28 7.44 3.56
C PRO A 24 6.78 7.70 3.62
N TYR A 25 6.22 7.72 4.82
CA TYR A 25 4.78 7.87 4.99
C TYR A 25 4.43 8.68 6.24
N ALA A 26 3.22 9.25 6.23
CA ALA A 26 2.54 9.80 7.40
C ALA A 26 1.09 9.35 7.35
N ARG A 27 0.55 8.95 8.49
CA ARG A 27 -0.76 8.31 8.59
C ARG A 27 -1.48 8.73 9.86
N VAL A 28 -2.79 8.95 9.77
CA VAL A 28 -3.66 9.14 10.93
C VAL A 28 -4.73 8.06 10.93
N GLU A 29 -5.08 7.58 12.12
CA GLU A 29 -6.08 6.53 12.32
C GLU A 29 -7.08 6.95 13.38
N ALA A 30 -8.36 6.64 13.15
CA ALA A 30 -9.43 6.80 14.12
C ALA A 30 -10.56 5.83 13.76
N ASP A 31 -11.12 5.13 14.77
CA ASP A 31 -12.28 4.24 14.61
C ASP A 31 -12.13 3.23 13.46
N MET A 32 -10.97 2.58 13.36
CA MET A 32 -10.62 1.61 12.32
C MET A 32 -10.52 2.22 10.90
N MET A 33 -10.64 3.54 10.79
CA MET A 33 -10.41 4.27 9.55
C MET A 33 -9.01 4.86 9.54
N ALA A 34 -8.41 4.98 8.37
CA ALA A 34 -7.11 5.58 8.19
C ALA A 34 -7.09 6.52 6.99
N ALA A 35 -6.25 7.54 7.08
CA ALA A 35 -5.92 8.39 5.95
C ALA A 35 -4.42 8.69 5.99
N GLY A 36 -3.78 8.76 4.86
CA GLY A 36 -2.35 8.98 4.84
C GLY A 36 -1.81 9.44 3.51
N ILE A 37 -0.52 9.74 3.56
CA ILE A 37 0.27 10.07 2.37
C ILE A 37 1.56 9.25 2.40
N TYR A 38 2.07 8.90 1.25
CA TYR A 38 3.35 8.21 1.15
C TYR A 38 3.97 8.40 -0.22
N LEU A 39 5.29 8.20 -0.29
CA LEU A 39 5.99 8.11 -1.57
C LEU A 39 5.80 6.69 -2.11
N ASN A 40 5.17 6.56 -3.26
CA ASN A 40 4.81 5.26 -3.80
C ASN A 40 5.95 4.60 -4.60
N SER A 41 5.68 3.40 -5.12
CA SER A 41 6.64 2.63 -5.89
C SER A 41 7.06 3.29 -7.22
N GLU A 42 6.28 4.25 -7.70
CA GLU A 42 6.62 5.05 -8.89
C GLU A 42 7.32 6.37 -8.52
N SER A 43 7.74 6.53 -7.26
CA SER A 43 8.38 7.73 -6.73
C SER A 43 7.51 8.98 -6.85
N THR A 44 6.19 8.80 -6.77
CA THR A 44 5.18 9.84 -6.80
C THR A 44 4.45 9.88 -5.45
N LEU A 45 4.00 11.05 -5.03
CA LEU A 45 3.23 11.18 -3.80
C LEU A 45 1.83 10.60 -3.98
N SER A 46 1.44 9.71 -3.08
CA SER A 46 0.10 9.13 -3.02
C SER A 46 -0.62 9.58 -1.76
N THR A 47 -1.93 9.75 -1.88
CA THR A 47 -2.82 9.90 -0.72
C THR A 47 -3.81 8.75 -0.73
N TYR A 48 -4.22 8.33 0.47
CA TYR A 48 -5.16 7.22 0.58
C TYR A 48 -6.12 7.40 1.74
N ILE A 49 -7.25 6.70 1.64
CA ILE A 49 -8.20 6.51 2.72
C ILE A 49 -8.56 5.04 2.77
N SER A 50 -8.66 4.49 3.97
CA SER A 50 -8.89 3.06 4.13
C SER A 50 -9.67 2.74 5.39
N LYS A 51 -10.09 1.48 5.48
CA LYS A 51 -10.70 0.90 6.67
C LYS A 51 -10.00 -0.40 6.99
N ASP A 52 -9.71 -0.62 8.28
CA ASP A 52 -9.12 -1.85 8.78
C ASP A 52 -10.19 -2.76 9.34
N PHE A 53 -10.04 -4.06 9.08
CA PHE A 53 -10.87 -5.12 9.64
C PHE A 53 -9.97 -6.10 10.38
N GLU A 54 -10.33 -6.44 11.61
CA GLU A 54 -9.60 -7.46 12.35
C GLU A 54 -9.93 -8.85 11.83
N LEU A 55 -8.90 -9.64 11.58
CA LEU A 55 -9.00 -11.04 11.23
C LEU A 55 -8.57 -11.89 12.42
N VAL A 56 -8.42 -13.20 12.24
CA VAL A 56 -7.94 -14.11 13.29
C VAL A 56 -6.42 -13.97 13.46
N ASP A 57 -5.91 -14.32 14.65
CA ASP A 57 -4.48 -14.43 14.96
C ASP A 57 -3.68 -13.13 14.72
N ASP A 58 -4.27 -11.99 15.09
CA ASP A 58 -3.65 -10.65 14.98
C ASP A 58 -3.40 -10.19 13.54
N TYR A 59 -4.02 -10.85 12.57
CA TYR A 59 -4.04 -10.35 11.20
C TYR A 59 -5.09 -9.26 11.03
N GLU A 60 -4.75 -8.27 10.23
CA GLU A 60 -5.68 -7.20 9.84
C GLU A 60 -5.80 -7.14 8.32
N LEU A 61 -7.01 -6.87 7.85
CA LEU A 61 -7.29 -6.59 6.45
C LEU A 61 -7.54 -5.10 6.29
N GLU A 62 -6.77 -4.44 5.42
CA GLU A 62 -6.99 -3.04 5.10
C GLU A 62 -7.50 -2.92 3.67
N VAL A 63 -8.61 -2.21 3.51
CA VAL A 63 -9.27 -1.98 2.20
C VAL A 63 -9.47 -0.49 2.04
N GLY A 64 -9.12 0.03 0.88
CA GLY A 64 -9.27 1.46 0.66
C GLY A 64 -9.08 1.88 -0.79
N ALA A 65 -8.86 3.17 -0.96
CA ALA A 65 -8.59 3.78 -2.26
C ALA A 65 -7.36 4.67 -2.15
N VAL A 66 -6.57 4.69 -3.21
CA VAL A 66 -5.29 5.39 -3.27
C VAL A 66 -5.14 6.14 -4.59
N THR A 67 -4.42 7.26 -4.55
CA THR A 67 -4.11 8.07 -5.72
C THR A 67 -2.61 8.04 -6.04
N GLY A 68 -2.20 8.68 -7.13
CA GLY A 68 -0.78 8.91 -7.44
C GLY A 68 -0.12 7.85 -8.31
N TYR A 69 -0.90 6.94 -8.88
CA TYR A 69 -0.39 5.92 -9.80
C TYR A 69 -0.72 6.26 -11.24
N SER A 70 0.17 5.90 -12.16
CA SER A 70 0.02 6.21 -13.58
C SER A 70 -1.13 5.47 -14.25
N ASP A 71 -1.52 4.31 -13.74
CA ASP A 71 -2.55 3.47 -14.34
C ASP A 71 -3.97 3.98 -14.09
N ALA A 72 -4.17 4.74 -13.01
CA ALA A 72 -5.50 5.25 -12.65
C ALA A 72 -5.40 6.43 -11.70
N LYS A 73 -6.35 7.37 -11.79
CA LYS A 73 -6.42 8.52 -10.88
C LYS A 73 -6.73 8.09 -9.46
N ILE A 74 -7.61 7.09 -9.30
CA ILE A 74 -7.96 6.48 -8.02
C ILE A 74 -7.96 4.98 -8.23
N MET A 75 -7.28 4.25 -7.34
CA MET A 75 -7.25 2.79 -7.39
C MET A 75 -7.73 2.20 -6.08
N PRO A 76 -8.59 1.16 -6.12
CA PRO A 76 -8.85 0.38 -4.92
C PRO A 76 -7.61 -0.40 -4.54
N PHE A 77 -7.42 -0.61 -3.24
CA PHE A 77 -6.35 -1.47 -2.76
C PHE A 77 -6.84 -2.34 -1.62
N ILE A 78 -6.14 -3.45 -1.43
CA ILE A 78 -6.35 -4.38 -0.33
C ILE A 78 -4.99 -4.89 0.12
N ARG A 79 -4.79 -4.98 1.44
CA ARG A 79 -3.58 -5.62 1.98
C ARG A 79 -3.89 -6.33 3.27
N VAL A 80 -3.13 -7.39 3.54
CA VAL A 80 -3.16 -8.12 4.80
C VAL A 80 -1.93 -7.72 5.60
N LYS A 81 -2.14 -7.37 6.87
CA LYS A 81 -1.07 -6.93 7.77
C LYS A 81 -1.00 -7.84 8.98
N LYS A 82 0.22 -8.06 9.46
CA LYS A 82 0.48 -8.67 10.76
C LYS A 82 1.73 -8.03 11.34
N ASP A 83 1.63 -7.51 12.58
CA ASP A 83 2.68 -6.70 13.19
C ASP A 83 3.05 -5.56 12.24
N ASN A 84 4.32 -5.47 11.81
CA ASN A 84 4.76 -4.44 10.88
C ASN A 84 4.88 -4.95 9.44
N PHE A 85 4.52 -6.22 9.19
CA PHE A 85 4.57 -6.80 7.84
C PHE A 85 3.24 -6.64 7.12
N PHE A 86 3.31 -6.51 5.82
CA PHE A 86 2.11 -6.51 4.98
C PHE A 86 2.36 -7.20 3.64
N ILE A 87 1.29 -7.69 3.05
CA ILE A 87 1.27 -8.27 1.71
C ILE A 87 0.05 -7.74 0.96
N ALA A 88 0.25 -7.36 -0.29
CA ALA A 88 -0.81 -6.81 -1.12
C ALA A 88 -0.70 -7.31 -2.55
N PRO A 89 -1.83 -7.68 -3.20
CA PRO A 89 -1.84 -7.91 -4.63
C PRO A 89 -1.78 -6.59 -5.38
N VAL A 90 -1.12 -6.58 -6.52
CA VAL A 90 -0.99 -5.39 -7.36
C VAL A 90 -1.15 -5.74 -8.82
N GLN A 91 -1.56 -4.75 -9.61
CA GLN A 91 -1.67 -4.84 -11.05
C GLN A 91 -0.75 -3.78 -11.68
N GLU A 92 -0.04 -4.15 -12.72
CA GLU A 92 0.70 -3.19 -13.52
C GLU A 92 0.32 -3.31 -14.99
N THR A 93 0.46 -2.21 -15.75
CA THR A 93 0.35 -2.22 -17.21
C THR A 93 1.76 -2.17 -17.77
N TRP A 94 2.16 -3.20 -18.53
CA TRP A 94 3.48 -3.32 -19.11
C TRP A 94 3.36 -3.64 -20.59
N HIS A 95 3.88 -2.74 -21.43
CA HIS A 95 3.80 -2.86 -22.90
C HIS A 95 2.37 -3.12 -23.40
N GLY A 96 1.37 -2.43 -22.80
CA GLY A 96 -0.04 -2.57 -23.16
C GLY A 96 -0.71 -3.81 -22.63
N LYS A 97 -0.03 -4.64 -21.83
CA LYS A 97 -0.59 -5.84 -21.23
C LYS A 97 -0.71 -5.69 -19.73
N LYS A 98 -1.78 -6.24 -19.16
CA LYS A 98 -1.95 -6.29 -17.71
C LYS A 98 -1.15 -7.43 -17.13
N ASN A 99 -0.41 -7.12 -16.08
CA ASN A 99 0.37 -8.07 -15.32
C ASN A 99 0.00 -7.98 -13.85
N TYR A 100 0.05 -9.10 -13.14
CA TYR A 100 -0.31 -9.16 -11.72
C TYR A 100 0.86 -9.65 -10.90
N GLY A 101 1.05 -9.06 -9.76
CA GLY A 101 2.12 -9.40 -8.84
C GLY A 101 1.72 -9.20 -7.40
N ILE A 102 2.71 -9.28 -6.52
CA ILE A 102 2.53 -9.16 -5.08
C ILE A 102 3.56 -8.19 -4.54
N ILE A 103 3.13 -7.33 -3.63
CA ILE A 103 4.05 -6.53 -2.81
C ILE A 103 4.10 -7.15 -1.42
N VAL A 104 5.31 -7.40 -0.93
CA VAL A 104 5.57 -7.80 0.46
C VAL A 104 6.39 -6.69 1.08
N GLY A 105 5.95 -6.18 2.23
CA GLY A 105 6.61 -5.05 2.82
C GLY A 105 6.69 -5.07 4.34
N TYR A 106 7.46 -4.14 4.86
CA TYR A 106 7.65 -3.92 6.30
C TYR A 106 7.59 -2.42 6.58
N GLN A 107 6.82 -2.04 7.58
CA GLN A 107 6.70 -0.65 8.05
C GLN A 107 7.49 -0.46 9.34
N PHE A 108 8.36 0.51 9.32
CA PHE A 108 9.12 0.90 10.52
C PHE A 108 8.37 1.94 11.35
#